data_d2a639441e26d49ded06c9f87acc47aa
#
_entry.id   d2a639441e26d49ded06c9f87acc47aa
#
_cell.length_a   1.000
_cell.length_b   1.000
_cell.length_c   1.000
_cell.angle_alpha   90.00
_cell.angle_beta   90.00
_cell.angle_gamma   90.00
#
_symmetry.space_group_name_H-M   'P 1'
#
loop_
_entity.id
_entity.type
_entity.pdbx_description
1 polymer ?
#
loop_
_entity_poly.entity_id
_entity_poly.type
_entity_poly.pdbx_seq_one_letter_code
_entity_poly.pdbx_strand_id
1 'polypeptide(L)'
;MKALWKTINRICVLGIALLLSVNAQERVYAIFNAKAIQDANLSLGSSGIVAEIDVDVGSVVKKGDKLLSLFNLDVQAQVESIRQQYNFNKKQYERYKRSAGAVDRNSLDRYFADFKRYEADLAYQEALLSKTILLAPFDGIIASKDIELGDGVGANNTNLFRLVSAEVKIVLEFDIKYINKVRVGDTFEFSVDDGEKQKATIYKIYPLAGETNRKVKAEALVENIIPGTFGDGYIQTR
;
A
#
# COMPACT_ATOMS: atom_id res chain seq x y z
N MET A 1 33.64 -27.02 64.37
CA MET A 1 33.85 -27.02 62.91
C MET A 1 32.72 -27.71 62.10
N LYS A 2 32.08 -28.79 62.58
CA LYS A 2 31.03 -29.49 61.78
C LYS A 2 29.70 -28.74 61.68
N ALA A 3 29.37 -27.84 62.65
CA ALA A 3 28.12 -27.06 62.60
C ALA A 3 28.17 -25.88 61.61
N LEU A 4 29.29 -25.22 61.51
CA LEU A 4 29.47 -24.08 60.57
C LEU A 4 29.38 -24.50 59.08
N TRP A 5 29.86 -25.68 58.77
CA TRP A 5 29.84 -26.20 57.38
C TRP A 5 28.44 -26.60 56.92
N LYS A 6 27.56 -27.05 57.83
CA LYS A 6 26.15 -27.35 57.52
C LYS A 6 25.32 -26.09 57.26
N THR A 7 25.64 -24.98 57.92
CA THR A 7 24.94 -23.70 57.74
C THR A 7 25.37 -23.03 56.40
N ILE A 8 26.66 -23.09 56.05
CA ILE A 8 27.17 -22.55 54.76
C ILE A 8 26.58 -23.31 53.55
N ASN A 9 26.49 -24.66 53.69
CA ASN A 9 25.95 -25.48 52.61
C ASN A 9 24.42 -25.28 52.40
N ARG A 10 23.65 -24.96 53.47
CA ARG A 10 22.22 -24.61 53.38
C ARG A 10 22.00 -23.24 52.78
N ILE A 11 22.88 -22.25 53.02
CA ILE A 11 22.80 -20.91 52.44
C ILE A 11 23.16 -20.93 50.94
N CYS A 12 24.17 -21.74 50.54
CA CYS A 12 24.48 -21.91 49.13
C CYS A 12 23.37 -22.61 48.33
N VAL A 13 22.69 -23.61 48.88
CA VAL A 13 21.58 -24.31 48.22
C VAL A 13 20.35 -23.40 48.10
N LEU A 14 20.06 -22.54 49.10
CA LEU A 14 18.99 -21.53 49.00
C LEU A 14 19.36 -20.41 48.01
N GLY A 15 20.63 -20.01 47.88
CA GLY A 15 21.06 -18.98 46.93
C GLY A 15 21.02 -19.44 45.47
N ILE A 16 21.26 -20.73 45.20
CA ILE A 16 21.16 -21.30 43.84
C ILE A 16 19.71 -21.52 43.43
N ALA A 17 18.80 -21.78 44.34
CA ALA A 17 17.37 -21.92 44.05
C ALA A 17 16.70 -20.56 43.64
N LEU A 18 17.28 -19.41 44.04
CA LEU A 18 16.73 -18.09 43.72
C LEU A 18 17.17 -17.56 42.35
N LEU A 19 18.13 -18.22 41.66
CA LEU A 19 18.65 -17.80 40.35
C LEU A 19 17.99 -18.55 39.18
N LEU A 20 17.09 -19.47 39.43
CA LEU A 20 16.28 -20.14 38.42
C LEU A 20 14.86 -19.54 38.34
N SER A 21 14.74 -18.22 38.38
CA SER A 21 13.58 -17.56 37.76
C SER A 21 13.69 -17.79 36.27
N VAL A 22 13.38 -18.97 35.80
CA VAL A 22 13.07 -19.22 34.42
C VAL A 22 11.89 -18.28 34.12
N ASN A 23 12.15 -17.17 33.46
CA ASN A 23 11.11 -16.42 32.79
C ASN A 23 10.44 -17.41 31.85
N ALA A 24 9.38 -18.05 32.30
CA ALA A 24 8.52 -18.86 31.47
C ALA A 24 7.85 -17.88 30.50
N GLN A 25 8.53 -17.64 29.37
CA GLN A 25 8.02 -16.83 28.29
C GLN A 25 6.70 -17.49 27.87
N GLU A 26 5.60 -16.81 28.16
CA GLU A 26 4.28 -17.37 27.86
C GLU A 26 4.10 -17.40 26.34
N ARG A 27 3.68 -18.54 25.82
CA ARG A 27 3.46 -18.77 24.40
C ARG A 27 1.98 -18.64 24.09
N VAL A 28 1.63 -17.69 23.27
CA VAL A 28 0.24 -17.46 22.82
C VAL A 28 0.06 -18.05 21.43
N TYR A 29 -0.82 -19.04 21.32
CA TYR A 29 -1.17 -19.64 20.03
C TYR A 29 -1.89 -18.62 19.13
N ALA A 30 -1.48 -18.54 17.88
CA ALA A 30 -2.10 -17.71 16.85
C ALA A 30 -2.08 -18.42 15.49
N ILE A 31 -3.12 -18.25 14.73
CA ILE A 31 -3.16 -18.58 13.30
C ILE A 31 -2.73 -17.36 12.49
N PHE A 32 -2.20 -17.57 11.30
CA PHE A 32 -1.82 -16.48 10.43
C PHE A 32 -2.27 -16.69 8.99
N ASN A 33 -2.38 -15.57 8.26
CA ASN A 33 -2.56 -15.53 6.83
C ASN A 33 -1.60 -14.47 6.24
N ALA A 34 -0.81 -14.87 5.25
CA ALA A 34 0.10 -13.98 4.54
C ALA A 34 -0.66 -13.16 3.51
N LYS A 35 -0.45 -11.85 3.50
CA LYS A 35 -1.08 -10.90 2.58
C LYS A 35 -0.03 -9.94 2.04
N ALA A 36 -0.16 -9.55 0.78
CA ALA A 36 0.58 -8.40 0.29
C ALA A 36 0.26 -7.17 1.14
N ILE A 37 1.24 -6.28 1.34
CA ILE A 37 1.01 -5.02 2.08
C ILE A 37 -0.01 -4.16 1.36
N GLN A 38 0.09 -4.09 0.02
CA GLN A 38 -0.87 -3.42 -0.85
C GLN A 38 -1.43 -4.43 -1.84
N ASP A 39 -2.75 -4.43 -2.01
CA ASP A 39 -3.50 -5.32 -2.91
C ASP A 39 -4.70 -4.51 -3.43
N ALA A 40 -4.73 -4.25 -4.73
CA ALA A 40 -5.73 -3.40 -5.33
C ALA A 40 -6.24 -3.98 -6.65
N ASN A 41 -7.57 -3.97 -6.81
CA ASN A 41 -8.20 -4.12 -8.10
C ASN A 41 -8.21 -2.78 -8.80
N LEU A 42 -7.60 -2.72 -9.98
CA LEU A 42 -7.43 -1.50 -10.76
C LEU A 42 -8.55 -1.37 -11.80
N SER A 43 -9.12 -0.18 -11.88
CA SER A 43 -10.14 0.18 -12.86
C SER A 43 -9.82 1.55 -13.47
N LEU A 44 -10.42 1.88 -14.62
CA LEU A 44 -10.29 3.19 -15.26
C LEU A 44 -11.38 4.15 -14.83
N GLY A 45 -11.05 5.43 -14.76
CA GLY A 45 -12.01 6.51 -14.49
C GLY A 45 -12.83 6.96 -15.69
N SER A 46 -12.62 6.35 -16.88
CA SER A 46 -13.34 6.62 -18.12
C SER A 46 -13.84 5.33 -18.75
N SER A 47 -14.92 5.39 -19.50
CA SER A 47 -15.39 4.31 -20.37
C SER A 47 -14.77 4.44 -21.76
N GLY A 48 -14.59 3.33 -22.45
CA GLY A 48 -14.02 3.30 -23.82
C GLY A 48 -13.62 1.90 -24.24
N ILE A 49 -12.90 1.82 -25.35
CA ILE A 49 -12.34 0.58 -25.88
C ILE A 49 -10.85 0.53 -25.60
N VAL A 50 -10.35 -0.60 -25.17
CA VAL A 50 -8.91 -0.83 -24.90
C VAL A 50 -8.13 -0.76 -26.21
N ALA A 51 -7.19 0.19 -26.27
CA ALA A 51 -6.33 0.42 -27.43
C ALA A 51 -4.96 -0.23 -27.28
N GLU A 52 -4.44 -0.33 -26.06
CA GLU A 52 -3.10 -0.83 -25.79
C GLU A 52 -3.02 -1.42 -24.38
N ILE A 53 -2.30 -2.53 -24.22
CA ILE A 53 -2.00 -3.18 -22.96
C ILE A 53 -0.48 -3.39 -22.91
N ASP A 54 0.19 -2.81 -21.91
CA ASP A 54 1.64 -2.82 -21.80
C ASP A 54 2.18 -3.90 -20.85
N VAL A 55 1.29 -4.60 -20.13
CA VAL A 55 1.65 -5.57 -19.08
C VAL A 55 0.81 -6.85 -19.19
N ASP A 56 1.33 -7.93 -18.60
CA ASP A 56 0.63 -9.20 -18.47
C ASP A 56 0.76 -9.75 -17.05
N VAL A 57 0.08 -10.84 -16.74
CA VAL A 57 0.19 -11.54 -15.44
C VAL A 57 1.65 -11.89 -15.17
N GLY A 58 2.12 -11.57 -13.97
CA GLY A 58 3.52 -11.73 -13.56
C GLY A 58 4.43 -10.56 -13.90
N SER A 59 3.98 -9.55 -14.65
CA SER A 59 4.77 -8.34 -14.93
C SER A 59 5.07 -7.57 -13.65
N VAL A 60 6.35 -7.21 -13.45
CA VAL A 60 6.81 -6.33 -12.37
C VAL A 60 6.70 -4.90 -12.85
N VAL A 61 6.00 -4.05 -12.10
CA VAL A 61 5.76 -2.65 -12.44
C VAL A 61 6.15 -1.72 -11.30
N LYS A 62 6.52 -0.49 -11.65
CA LYS A 62 6.77 0.61 -10.71
C LYS A 62 5.60 1.57 -10.69
N LYS A 63 5.45 2.27 -9.59
CA LYS A 63 4.47 3.36 -9.47
C LYS A 63 4.63 4.36 -10.61
N GLY A 64 3.52 4.60 -11.33
CA GLY A 64 3.47 5.49 -12.48
C GLY A 64 3.69 4.81 -13.84
N ASP A 65 4.06 3.54 -13.88
CA ASP A 65 4.16 2.80 -15.14
C ASP A 65 2.78 2.68 -15.79
N LYS A 66 2.73 2.83 -17.10
CA LYS A 66 1.50 2.66 -17.89
C LYS A 66 1.19 1.17 -18.00
N LEU A 67 -0.04 0.80 -17.64
CA LEU A 67 -0.53 -0.57 -17.71
C LEU A 67 -1.39 -0.80 -18.95
N LEU A 68 -2.21 0.21 -19.29
CA LEU A 68 -3.15 0.14 -20.40
C LEU A 68 -3.61 1.55 -20.79
N SER A 69 -4.03 1.73 -22.05
CA SER A 69 -4.74 2.92 -22.50
C SER A 69 -5.96 2.59 -23.36
N LEU A 70 -6.97 3.46 -23.27
CA LEU A 70 -8.13 3.44 -24.15
C LEU A 70 -7.83 4.17 -25.46
N PHE A 71 -8.68 3.95 -26.47
CA PHE A 71 -8.71 4.83 -27.65
C PHE A 71 -9.03 6.26 -27.21
N ASN A 72 -8.10 7.18 -27.37
CA ASN A 72 -8.17 8.54 -26.83
C ASN A 72 -7.57 9.61 -27.77
N LEU A 73 -7.45 9.32 -29.07
CA LEU A 73 -6.86 10.23 -30.06
C LEU A 73 -7.63 11.55 -30.17
N ASP A 74 -8.96 11.49 -30.03
CA ASP A 74 -9.84 12.66 -30.01
C ASP A 74 -9.60 13.54 -28.76
N VAL A 75 -9.45 12.91 -27.59
CA VAL A 75 -9.12 13.60 -26.33
C VAL A 75 -7.71 14.21 -26.41
N GLN A 76 -6.74 13.49 -26.96
CA GLN A 76 -5.38 14.01 -27.18
C GLN A 76 -5.40 15.25 -28.11
N ALA A 77 -6.14 15.18 -29.21
CA ALA A 77 -6.27 16.29 -30.12
C ALA A 77 -6.92 17.52 -29.45
N GLN A 78 -7.92 17.30 -28.60
CA GLN A 78 -8.57 18.36 -27.83
C GLN A 78 -7.59 19.00 -26.81
N VAL A 79 -6.82 18.20 -26.08
CA VAL A 79 -5.76 18.69 -25.18
C VAL A 79 -4.77 19.57 -25.94
N GLU A 80 -4.30 19.12 -27.11
CA GLU A 80 -3.34 19.89 -27.89
C GLU A 80 -3.94 21.21 -28.41
N SER A 81 -5.18 21.20 -28.86
CA SER A 81 -5.89 22.42 -29.27
C SER A 81 -5.96 23.47 -28.15
N ILE A 82 -6.38 23.06 -26.96
CA ILE A 82 -6.45 23.95 -25.78
C ILE A 82 -5.05 24.38 -25.33
N ARG A 83 -4.05 23.51 -25.41
CA ARG A 83 -2.65 23.86 -25.11
C ARG A 83 -2.11 24.97 -25.97
N GLN A 84 -2.43 24.96 -27.27
CA GLN A 84 -2.05 26.05 -28.17
C GLN A 84 -2.73 27.38 -27.81
N GLN A 85 -4.00 27.36 -27.42
CA GLN A 85 -4.74 28.54 -26.93
C GLN A 85 -4.16 29.06 -25.60
N TYR A 86 -3.87 28.17 -24.65
CA TYR A 86 -3.18 28.52 -23.40
C TYR A 86 -1.84 29.21 -23.68
N ASN A 87 -1.00 28.60 -24.50
CA ASN A 87 0.32 29.14 -24.85
C ASN A 87 0.25 30.52 -25.52
N PHE A 88 -0.72 30.72 -26.40
CA PHE A 88 -0.97 32.01 -27.06
C PHE A 88 -1.38 33.09 -26.04
N ASN A 89 -2.38 32.80 -25.19
CA ASN A 89 -2.89 33.75 -24.21
C ASN A 89 -1.86 34.07 -23.12
N LYS A 90 -1.08 33.08 -22.69
CA LYS A 90 0.05 33.27 -21.76
C LYS A 90 1.08 34.24 -22.35
N LYS A 91 1.52 34.03 -23.61
CA LYS A 91 2.47 34.93 -24.29
C LYS A 91 1.89 36.34 -24.47
N GLN A 92 0.60 36.47 -24.71
CA GLN A 92 -0.07 37.77 -24.79
C GLN A 92 -0.01 38.49 -23.44
N TYR A 93 -0.50 37.85 -22.38
CA TYR A 93 -0.47 38.42 -21.04
C TYR A 93 0.94 38.85 -20.63
N GLU A 94 1.95 37.96 -20.82
CA GLU A 94 3.35 38.26 -20.47
C GLU A 94 3.91 39.46 -21.25
N ARG A 95 3.54 39.61 -22.54
CA ARG A 95 3.95 40.75 -23.38
C ARG A 95 3.34 42.05 -22.83
N TYR A 96 2.02 42.06 -22.58
CA TYR A 96 1.34 43.27 -22.06
C TYR A 96 1.80 43.61 -20.64
N LYS A 97 2.05 42.63 -19.81
CA LYS A 97 2.62 42.84 -18.45
C LYS A 97 4.00 43.52 -18.50
N ARG A 98 4.85 43.18 -19.47
CA ARG A 98 6.16 43.83 -19.65
C ARG A 98 6.04 45.27 -20.18
N SER A 99 4.98 45.58 -20.87
CA SER A 99 4.69 46.92 -21.38
C SER A 99 3.90 47.78 -20.39
N ALA A 100 3.91 47.39 -19.10
CA ALA A 100 3.20 48.10 -18.02
C ALA A 100 3.63 49.57 -17.94
N GLY A 101 2.72 50.46 -18.22
CA GLY A 101 2.93 51.92 -18.34
C GLY A 101 2.41 52.48 -19.68
N ALA A 102 2.33 51.66 -20.74
CA ALA A 102 1.76 52.01 -22.02
C ALA A 102 0.40 51.32 -22.32
N VAL A 103 -0.04 50.45 -21.39
CA VAL A 103 -1.29 49.67 -21.53
C VAL A 103 -2.27 50.02 -20.44
N ASP A 104 -3.51 50.23 -20.83
CA ASP A 104 -4.64 50.42 -19.91
C ASP A 104 -4.83 49.19 -18.98
N ARG A 105 -5.13 49.47 -17.70
CA ARG A 105 -5.28 48.47 -16.65
C ARG A 105 -6.38 47.46 -16.99
N ASN A 106 -7.50 47.89 -17.55
CA ASN A 106 -8.61 47.01 -17.91
C ASN A 106 -8.21 45.99 -19.01
N SER A 107 -7.36 46.43 -19.95
CA SER A 107 -6.82 45.52 -20.97
C SER A 107 -5.90 44.46 -20.37
N LEU A 108 -5.04 44.85 -19.41
CA LEU A 108 -4.16 43.90 -18.72
C LEU A 108 -4.97 42.87 -17.88
N ASP A 109 -6.00 43.33 -17.17
CA ASP A 109 -6.87 42.47 -16.39
C ASP A 109 -7.64 41.47 -17.28
N ARG A 110 -8.05 41.91 -18.49
CA ARG A 110 -8.70 41.03 -19.47
C ARG A 110 -7.75 39.93 -19.96
N TYR A 111 -6.51 40.30 -20.35
CA TYR A 111 -5.52 39.29 -20.79
C TYR A 111 -5.14 38.33 -19.68
N PHE A 112 -5.09 38.78 -18.44
CA PHE A 112 -4.87 37.95 -17.29
C PHE A 112 -6.05 36.95 -17.08
N ALA A 113 -7.30 37.43 -17.17
CA ALA A 113 -8.48 36.59 -17.06
C ALA A 113 -8.55 35.52 -18.18
N ASP A 114 -8.27 35.92 -19.44
CA ASP A 114 -8.21 34.97 -20.54
C ASP A 114 -7.11 33.90 -20.36
N PHE A 115 -5.91 34.32 -19.94
CA PHE A 115 -4.83 33.39 -19.64
C PHE A 115 -5.25 32.39 -18.55
N LYS A 116 -5.87 32.86 -17.46
CA LYS A 116 -6.32 32.00 -16.36
C LYS A 116 -7.45 31.06 -16.76
N ARG A 117 -8.35 31.49 -17.63
CA ARG A 117 -9.39 30.64 -18.19
C ARG A 117 -8.79 29.47 -18.98
N TYR A 118 -7.89 29.74 -19.93
CA TYR A 118 -7.27 28.67 -20.72
C TYR A 118 -6.32 27.77 -19.91
N GLU A 119 -5.72 28.27 -18.81
CA GLU A 119 -4.98 27.45 -17.85
C GLU A 119 -5.91 26.42 -17.19
N ALA A 120 -7.10 26.84 -16.75
CA ALA A 120 -8.10 25.95 -16.15
C ALA A 120 -8.68 24.96 -17.16
N ASP A 121 -8.98 25.43 -18.38
CA ASP A 121 -9.50 24.60 -19.46
C ASP A 121 -8.49 23.50 -19.85
N LEU A 122 -7.19 23.85 -19.94
CA LEU A 122 -6.12 22.88 -20.21
C LEU A 122 -6.03 21.82 -19.11
N ALA A 123 -6.00 22.25 -17.84
CA ALA A 123 -5.95 21.32 -16.70
C ALA A 123 -7.16 20.38 -16.69
N TYR A 124 -8.34 20.85 -17.06
CA TYR A 124 -9.53 20.02 -17.16
C TYR A 124 -9.40 18.96 -18.28
N GLN A 125 -8.95 19.35 -19.47
CA GLN A 125 -8.77 18.41 -20.60
C GLN A 125 -7.65 17.38 -20.31
N GLU A 126 -6.55 17.81 -19.70
CA GLU A 126 -5.48 16.89 -19.27
C GLU A 126 -5.99 15.89 -18.19
N ALA A 127 -6.87 16.32 -17.30
CA ALA A 127 -7.51 15.43 -16.33
C ALA A 127 -8.45 14.42 -17.01
N LEU A 128 -9.17 14.81 -18.08
CA LEU A 128 -9.97 13.87 -18.87
C LEU A 128 -9.09 12.85 -19.59
N LEU A 129 -7.99 13.30 -20.22
CA LEU A 129 -7.04 12.40 -20.88
C LEU A 129 -6.43 11.42 -19.87
N SER A 130 -6.04 11.88 -18.68
CA SER A 130 -5.46 11.01 -17.66
C SER A 130 -6.40 9.88 -17.22
N LYS A 131 -7.72 10.06 -17.28
CA LYS A 131 -8.71 9.02 -16.96
C LYS A 131 -8.78 7.91 -18.02
N THR A 132 -8.22 8.11 -19.20
CA THR A 132 -8.17 7.11 -20.28
C THR A 132 -6.91 6.25 -20.24
N ILE A 133 -6.00 6.53 -19.30
CA ILE A 133 -4.72 5.82 -19.13
C ILE A 133 -4.67 5.27 -17.73
N LEU A 134 -4.43 3.97 -17.61
CA LEU A 134 -4.27 3.31 -16.32
C LEU A 134 -2.78 3.25 -15.95
N LEU A 135 -2.43 3.84 -14.83
CA LEU A 135 -1.08 3.81 -14.27
C LEU A 135 -1.04 2.97 -13.00
N ALA A 136 0.09 2.33 -12.75
CA ALA A 136 0.33 1.60 -11.50
C ALA A 136 0.33 2.58 -10.30
N PRO A 137 -0.53 2.39 -9.28
CA PRO A 137 -0.59 3.28 -8.12
C PRO A 137 0.55 3.06 -7.12
N PHE A 138 1.21 1.90 -7.16
CA PHE A 138 2.36 1.51 -6.32
C PHE A 138 3.21 0.46 -7.05
N ASP A 139 4.42 0.21 -6.51
CA ASP A 139 5.34 -0.80 -7.03
C ASP A 139 4.82 -2.21 -6.70
N GLY A 140 4.80 -3.10 -7.69
CA GLY A 140 4.25 -4.44 -7.46
C GLY A 140 4.30 -5.37 -8.66
N ILE A 141 3.49 -6.43 -8.57
CA ILE A 141 3.38 -7.48 -9.59
C ILE A 141 1.90 -7.59 -10.00
N ILE A 142 1.65 -7.73 -11.29
CA ILE A 142 0.30 -8.00 -11.80
C ILE A 142 -0.11 -9.42 -11.44
N ALA A 143 -1.07 -9.56 -10.54
CA ALA A 143 -1.55 -10.86 -10.05
C ALA A 143 -2.66 -11.44 -10.94
N SER A 144 -3.51 -10.60 -11.55
CA SER A 144 -4.49 -11.00 -12.56
C SER A 144 -4.68 -9.93 -13.62
N LYS A 145 -5.10 -10.37 -14.82
CA LYS A 145 -5.50 -9.54 -15.95
C LYS A 145 -6.86 -10.05 -16.42
N ASP A 146 -7.88 -9.20 -16.30
CA ASP A 146 -9.28 -9.55 -16.61
C ASP A 146 -9.79 -8.76 -17.83
N ILE A 147 -8.89 -8.41 -18.76
CA ILE A 147 -9.16 -7.56 -19.92
C ILE A 147 -8.30 -7.93 -21.11
N GLU A 148 -8.84 -7.78 -22.32
CA GLU A 148 -8.13 -8.01 -23.58
C GLU A 148 -8.16 -6.78 -24.50
N LEU A 149 -7.25 -6.76 -25.48
CA LEU A 149 -7.19 -5.69 -26.48
C LEU A 149 -8.51 -5.65 -27.28
N GLY A 150 -9.11 -4.47 -27.39
CA GLY A 150 -10.38 -4.28 -28.08
C GLY A 150 -11.61 -4.40 -27.20
N ASP A 151 -11.47 -4.81 -25.94
CA ASP A 151 -12.61 -4.89 -25.02
C ASP A 151 -13.18 -3.50 -24.69
N GLY A 152 -14.49 -3.47 -24.48
CA GLY A 152 -15.20 -2.30 -23.98
C GLY A 152 -15.22 -2.26 -22.45
N VAL A 153 -14.78 -1.15 -21.85
CA VAL A 153 -14.75 -0.96 -20.40
C VAL A 153 -15.69 0.15 -19.95
N GLY A 154 -16.28 -0.04 -18.78
CA GLY A 154 -17.08 0.98 -18.09
C GLY A 154 -16.26 1.73 -17.04
N ALA A 155 -16.59 3.02 -16.84
CA ALA A 155 -15.92 3.85 -15.84
C ALA A 155 -16.17 3.32 -14.40
N ASN A 156 -15.10 3.06 -13.66
CA ASN A 156 -15.06 2.66 -12.25
C ASN A 156 -15.84 1.37 -11.88
N ASN A 157 -16.24 0.55 -12.84
CA ASN A 157 -17.03 -0.65 -12.59
C ASN A 157 -16.44 -1.93 -13.19
N THR A 158 -15.34 -1.85 -13.95
CA THR A 158 -14.67 -2.99 -14.57
C THR A 158 -13.31 -3.15 -13.90
N ASN A 159 -13.09 -4.30 -13.24
CA ASN A 159 -11.76 -4.69 -12.77
C ASN A 159 -10.93 -5.10 -13.98
N LEU A 160 -9.79 -4.46 -14.17
CA LEU A 160 -8.90 -4.69 -15.31
C LEU A 160 -7.69 -5.51 -14.93
N PHE A 161 -7.07 -5.14 -13.81
CA PHE A 161 -5.91 -5.80 -13.24
C PHE A 161 -6.05 -5.89 -11.72
N ARG A 162 -5.40 -6.90 -11.15
CA ARG A 162 -5.09 -6.93 -9.72
C ARG A 162 -3.61 -6.72 -9.55
N LEU A 163 -3.23 -5.64 -8.86
CA LEU A 163 -1.85 -5.31 -8.55
C LEU A 163 -1.58 -5.61 -7.07
N VAL A 164 -0.52 -6.37 -6.80
CA VAL A 164 -0.08 -6.71 -5.44
C VAL A 164 1.35 -6.24 -5.21
N SER A 165 1.66 -5.71 -4.02
CA SER A 165 3.02 -5.35 -3.66
C SER A 165 3.90 -6.59 -3.47
N ALA A 166 5.20 -6.46 -3.74
CA ALA A 166 6.16 -7.52 -3.46
C ALA A 166 6.37 -7.74 -1.95
N GLU A 167 6.17 -6.70 -1.15
CA GLU A 167 6.26 -6.79 0.30
C GLU A 167 5.04 -7.50 0.87
N VAL A 168 5.31 -8.43 1.81
CA VAL A 168 4.30 -9.29 2.43
C VAL A 168 4.25 -9.05 3.93
N LYS A 169 3.05 -9.06 4.48
CA LYS A 169 2.78 -9.11 5.91
C LYS A 169 2.00 -10.35 6.27
N ILE A 170 2.19 -10.83 7.48
CA ILE A 170 1.29 -11.83 8.08
C ILE A 170 0.29 -11.14 8.98
N VAL A 171 -0.96 -11.53 8.83
CA VAL A 171 -2.06 -11.13 9.71
C VAL A 171 -2.31 -12.29 10.67
N LEU A 172 -1.99 -12.05 11.93
CA LEU A 172 -2.14 -13.00 13.02
C LEU A 172 -3.55 -12.87 13.63
N GLU A 173 -4.11 -13.99 14.07
CA GLU A 173 -5.35 -14.00 14.86
C GLU A 173 -5.14 -14.82 16.12
N PHE A 174 -5.30 -14.20 17.29
CA PHE A 174 -5.19 -14.83 18.60
C PHE A 174 -6.39 -14.51 19.50
N ASP A 175 -6.61 -15.33 20.55
CA ASP A 175 -7.75 -15.19 21.44
C ASP A 175 -7.69 -13.87 22.25
N ILE A 176 -8.82 -13.18 22.40
CA ILE A 176 -8.95 -11.88 23.09
C ILE A 176 -8.46 -11.93 24.54
N LYS A 177 -8.53 -13.08 25.22
CA LYS A 177 -8.03 -13.22 26.60
C LYS A 177 -6.55 -12.87 26.76
N TYR A 178 -5.79 -12.88 25.66
CA TYR A 178 -4.36 -12.54 25.64
C TYR A 178 -4.06 -11.09 25.22
N ILE A 179 -5.08 -10.24 24.98
CA ILE A 179 -4.87 -8.87 24.50
C ILE A 179 -3.96 -8.03 25.42
N ASN A 180 -4.02 -8.25 26.72
CA ASN A 180 -3.18 -7.54 27.68
C ASN A 180 -1.74 -8.10 27.79
N LYS A 181 -1.47 -9.25 27.17
CA LYS A 181 -0.17 -9.94 27.21
C LYS A 181 0.63 -9.71 25.92
N VAL A 182 -0.04 -9.74 24.77
CA VAL A 182 0.60 -9.54 23.47
C VAL A 182 0.83 -8.04 23.23
N ARG A 183 2.05 -7.67 22.83
CA ARG A 183 2.46 -6.29 22.60
C ARG A 183 3.18 -6.12 21.27
N VAL A 184 3.17 -4.91 20.77
CA VAL A 184 4.05 -4.51 19.65
C VAL A 184 5.51 -4.76 20.07
N GLY A 185 6.26 -5.39 19.18
CA GLY A 185 7.63 -5.82 19.42
C GLY A 185 7.76 -7.28 19.91
N ASP A 186 6.67 -7.98 20.18
CA ASP A 186 6.70 -9.43 20.45
C ASP A 186 7.02 -10.20 19.16
N THR A 187 7.62 -11.38 19.32
CA THR A 187 8.05 -12.22 18.20
C THR A 187 7.04 -13.35 18.00
N PHE A 188 6.57 -13.50 16.77
CA PHE A 188 5.78 -14.65 16.34
C PHE A 188 6.68 -15.70 15.68
N GLU A 189 6.71 -16.90 16.20
CA GLU A 189 7.42 -18.06 15.64
C GLU A 189 6.44 -18.99 14.96
N PHE A 190 6.69 -19.32 13.70
CA PHE A 190 5.84 -20.16 12.87
C PHE A 190 6.68 -21.00 11.89
N SER A 191 6.07 -22.00 11.28
CA SER A 191 6.63 -22.73 10.15
C SER A 191 5.61 -22.79 9.01
N VAL A 192 6.11 -22.83 7.79
CA VAL A 192 5.31 -23.02 6.58
C VAL A 192 5.63 -24.40 6.03
N ASP A 193 4.63 -25.22 5.77
CA ASP A 193 4.73 -26.54 5.14
C ASP A 193 5.84 -27.44 5.73
N ASP A 194 5.89 -27.60 7.07
CA ASP A 194 6.94 -28.37 7.79
C ASP A 194 8.39 -27.90 7.53
N GLY A 195 8.55 -26.69 7.00
CA GLY A 195 9.83 -26.06 6.76
C GLY A 195 10.52 -25.54 8.03
N GLU A 196 11.59 -24.78 7.82
CA GLU A 196 12.33 -24.15 8.92
C GLU A 196 11.46 -23.16 9.69
N LYS A 197 11.67 -23.07 11.00
CA LYS A 197 11.01 -22.09 11.85
C LYS A 197 11.42 -20.68 11.47
N GLN A 198 10.44 -19.87 11.16
CA GLN A 198 10.59 -18.45 10.85
C GLN A 198 10.13 -17.60 12.03
N LYS A 199 10.61 -16.37 12.07
CA LYS A 199 10.28 -15.39 13.10
C LYS A 199 9.83 -14.09 12.43
N ALA A 200 8.74 -13.52 12.97
CA ALA A 200 8.25 -12.22 12.54
C ALA A 200 7.99 -11.34 13.75
N THR A 201 8.30 -10.06 13.68
CA THR A 201 8.06 -9.11 14.78
C THR A 201 6.73 -8.41 14.58
N ILE A 202 5.89 -8.42 15.60
CA ILE A 202 4.60 -7.73 15.59
C ILE A 202 4.86 -6.22 15.62
N TYR A 203 4.37 -5.51 14.57
CA TYR A 203 4.48 -4.05 14.50
C TYR A 203 3.15 -3.33 14.74
N LYS A 204 2.02 -4.08 14.69
CA LYS A 204 0.69 -3.51 14.85
C LYS A 204 -0.26 -4.52 15.47
N ILE A 205 -1.12 -4.04 16.39
CA ILE A 205 -2.22 -4.79 16.98
C ILE A 205 -3.52 -4.01 16.73
N TYR A 206 -4.55 -4.70 16.29
CA TYR A 206 -5.84 -4.07 16.02
C TYR A 206 -6.58 -3.81 17.35
N PRO A 207 -7.20 -2.64 17.52
CA PRO A 207 -7.89 -2.28 18.76
C PRO A 207 -9.24 -2.97 18.94
N LEU A 208 -9.73 -3.66 17.90
CA LEU A 208 -11.01 -4.34 17.90
C LEU A 208 -10.84 -5.84 17.73
N ALA A 209 -11.58 -6.62 18.52
CA ALA A 209 -11.72 -8.05 18.31
C ALA A 209 -12.90 -8.34 17.36
N GLY A 210 -12.83 -9.46 16.65
CA GLY A 210 -13.95 -9.94 15.86
C GLY A 210 -15.12 -10.31 16.74
N GLU A 211 -16.30 -9.77 16.46
CA GLU A 211 -17.52 -10.01 17.27
C GLU A 211 -17.93 -11.48 17.30
N THR A 212 -17.77 -12.17 16.17
CA THR A 212 -18.20 -13.57 16.01
C THR A 212 -17.19 -14.58 16.56
N ASN A 213 -15.88 -14.33 16.33
CA ASN A 213 -14.83 -15.31 16.67
C ASN A 213 -14.01 -14.95 17.92
N ARG A 214 -14.23 -13.76 18.51
CA ARG A 214 -13.52 -13.23 19.68
C ARG A 214 -11.99 -13.24 19.53
N LYS A 215 -11.50 -13.11 18.31
CA LYS A 215 -10.07 -13.04 18.00
C LYS A 215 -9.62 -11.62 17.77
N VAL A 216 -8.44 -11.30 18.25
CA VAL A 216 -7.75 -10.04 17.97
C VAL A 216 -6.79 -10.26 16.83
N LYS A 217 -6.67 -9.26 15.95
CA LYS A 217 -5.72 -9.27 14.84
C LYS A 217 -4.46 -8.50 15.18
N ALA A 218 -3.32 -9.03 14.73
CA ALA A 218 -2.05 -8.31 14.74
C ALA A 218 -1.36 -8.47 13.38
N GLU A 219 -0.45 -7.55 13.05
CA GLU A 219 0.34 -7.61 11.81
C GLU A 219 1.82 -7.72 12.15
N ALA A 220 2.53 -8.58 11.42
CA ALA A 220 3.98 -8.69 11.47
C ALA A 220 4.54 -8.72 10.04
N LEU A 221 5.71 -8.09 9.83
CA LEU A 221 6.42 -8.14 8.55
C LEU A 221 7.15 -9.47 8.42
N VAL A 222 7.18 -9.98 7.20
CA VAL A 222 7.83 -11.23 6.87
C VAL A 222 8.43 -11.14 5.47
N GLU A 223 9.54 -11.83 5.27
CA GLU A 223 10.20 -11.93 3.97
C GLU A 223 10.03 -13.36 3.40
N ASN A 224 10.09 -13.49 2.09
CA ASN A 224 10.12 -14.77 1.38
C ASN A 224 8.89 -15.69 1.62
N ILE A 225 7.71 -15.08 1.82
CA ILE A 225 6.44 -15.81 1.88
C ILE A 225 5.52 -15.33 0.76
N ILE A 226 4.86 -16.26 0.10
CA ILE A 226 3.89 -15.94 -0.97
C ILE A 226 2.58 -15.47 -0.34
N PRO A 227 1.97 -14.35 -0.80
CA PRO A 227 0.63 -13.97 -0.37
C PRO A 227 -0.38 -15.10 -0.57
N GLY A 228 -1.25 -15.33 0.42
CA GLY A 228 -2.19 -16.46 0.45
C GLY A 228 -1.70 -17.66 1.25
N THR A 229 -0.42 -17.73 1.63
CA THR A 229 0.08 -18.74 2.59
C THR A 229 -0.61 -18.56 3.93
N PHE A 230 -1.00 -19.67 4.55
CA PHE A 230 -1.62 -19.70 5.88
C PHE A 230 -0.96 -20.76 6.75
N GLY A 231 -1.16 -20.65 8.06
CA GLY A 231 -0.62 -21.59 9.02
C GLY A 231 -0.88 -21.12 10.45
N ASP A 232 -0.11 -21.69 11.38
CA ASP A 232 -0.18 -21.36 12.79
C ASP A 232 1.21 -21.27 13.43
N GLY A 233 1.23 -20.76 14.67
CA GLY A 233 2.47 -20.60 15.41
C GLY A 233 2.21 -20.03 16.80
N TYR A 234 3.28 -19.53 17.40
CA TYR A 234 3.24 -19.03 18.77
C TYR A 234 3.87 -17.64 18.89
N ILE A 235 3.15 -16.73 19.52
CA ILE A 235 3.67 -15.43 19.92
C ILE A 235 4.43 -15.61 21.22
N GLN A 236 5.69 -15.20 21.24
CA GLN A 236 6.54 -15.17 22.44
C GLN A 236 6.32 -13.83 23.12
N THR A 237 5.59 -13.81 24.22
CA THR A 237 5.36 -12.59 25.00
C THR A 237 6.56 -12.31 25.91
N ARG A 238 6.86 -11.03 26.09
CA ARG A 238 7.96 -10.58 26.96
C ARG A 238 7.59 -10.65 28.42
#